data_8d36261d068a6aa49ed8e06ddf139011
#
_entry.id   8d36261d068a6aa49ed8e06ddf139011
#
_cell.length_a   1.000
_cell.length_b   1.000
_cell.length_c   1.000
_cell.angle_alpha   90.00
_cell.angle_beta   90.00
_cell.angle_gamma   90.00
#
_symmetry.space_group_name_H-M   'P 1'
#
loop_
_entity.id
_entity.type
_entity.pdbx_description
1 polymer ?
#
loop_
_entity_poly.entity_id
_entity_poly.type
_entity_poly.pdbx_seq_one_letter_code
_entity_poly.pdbx_strand_id
1 'polypeptide(L)'
;MFFIGIALLTTTAALCQNKKEMDEPVRHFCVNINAGLGANYNTWFLEVQGEYNPISFLGINVGMKFLNPCTQDESLHIVCPEGKYELDEYSTFMYHFILHPSIHLCAPSIKLDNVGDKLIFRMEYGILLPLNHFTKGHAYPQPDNGQLPDSYSPIDIKNIKSGTPFYHETSVSANLVSDRWKLTLGYTFSNLDIYGSARNAYLGNTHIEFEKKKRGDEVFIGIGYYL
;
A
#
# COMPACT_ATOMS: atom_id res chain seq x y z
N MET A 1 -12.66 -18.68 -10.14
CA MET A 1 -11.46 -18.77 -11.01
C MET A 1 -10.12 -18.64 -10.27
N PHE A 2 -10.09 -18.02 -9.09
CA PHE A 2 -8.87 -17.84 -8.26
C PHE A 2 -8.30 -19.16 -7.68
N PHE A 3 -9.14 -20.13 -7.32
CA PHE A 3 -8.71 -21.40 -6.71
C PHE A 3 -7.95 -22.34 -7.66
N ILE A 4 -8.18 -22.24 -8.96
CA ILE A 4 -7.51 -23.10 -9.96
C ILE A 4 -6.06 -22.66 -10.17
N GLY A 5 -5.75 -21.34 -10.06
CA GLY A 5 -4.40 -20.81 -10.17
C GLY A 5 -3.51 -21.24 -9.00
N ILE A 6 -4.04 -21.29 -7.78
CA ILE A 6 -3.31 -21.72 -6.59
C ILE A 6 -3.01 -23.22 -6.64
N ALA A 7 -3.97 -24.04 -7.10
CA ALA A 7 -3.77 -25.49 -7.25
C ALA A 7 -2.73 -25.82 -8.33
N LEU A 8 -2.66 -25.07 -9.43
CA LEU A 8 -1.63 -25.25 -10.48
C LEU A 8 -0.23 -24.84 -9.99
N LEU A 9 -0.11 -23.74 -9.22
CA LEU A 9 1.17 -23.32 -8.63
C LEU A 9 1.68 -24.31 -7.58
N THR A 10 0.81 -24.90 -6.77
CA THR A 10 1.20 -25.87 -5.74
C THR A 10 1.59 -27.21 -6.35
N THR A 11 0.92 -27.67 -7.41
CA THR A 11 1.28 -28.92 -8.10
C THR A 11 2.57 -28.81 -8.90
N THR A 12 2.84 -27.68 -9.55
CA THR A 12 4.13 -27.45 -10.22
C THR A 12 5.27 -27.28 -9.22
N ALA A 13 5.05 -26.64 -8.07
CA ALA A 13 6.07 -26.52 -7.02
C ALA A 13 6.44 -27.90 -6.42
N ALA A 14 5.46 -28.79 -6.23
CA ALA A 14 5.73 -30.15 -5.73
C ALA A 14 6.44 -31.05 -6.74
N LEU A 15 6.24 -30.86 -8.03
CA LEU A 15 6.85 -31.66 -9.09
C LEU A 15 8.28 -31.21 -9.46
N CYS A 16 8.66 -29.94 -9.20
CA CYS A 16 9.99 -29.40 -9.49
C CYS A 16 11.01 -29.51 -8.36
N GLN A 17 10.64 -30.04 -7.18
CA GLN A 17 11.60 -30.29 -6.12
C GLN A 17 12.54 -31.44 -6.49
N ASN A 18 13.52 -31.13 -7.30
CA ASN A 18 14.64 -32.02 -7.54
C ASN A 18 15.44 -32.11 -6.23
N LYS A 19 15.72 -33.35 -5.79
CA LYS A 19 16.34 -33.73 -4.51
C LYS A 19 17.66 -33.00 -4.16
N LYS A 20 18.24 -32.26 -5.10
CA LYS A 20 19.47 -31.49 -4.97
C LYS A 20 19.31 -30.07 -4.41
N GLU A 21 18.09 -29.52 -4.39
CA GLU A 21 17.81 -28.18 -3.83
C GLU A 21 17.62 -28.16 -2.31
N MET A 22 17.52 -29.34 -1.67
CA MET A 22 17.35 -29.45 -0.22
C MET A 22 18.61 -29.16 0.62
N ASP A 23 19.77 -28.98 0.00
CA ASP A 23 21.05 -28.79 0.71
C ASP A 23 21.43 -27.32 0.95
N GLU A 24 20.70 -26.36 0.40
CA GLU A 24 20.97 -24.94 0.69
C GLU A 24 20.21 -24.52 1.96
N PRO A 25 20.91 -23.87 2.92
CA PRO A 25 20.26 -23.41 4.14
C PRO A 25 19.18 -22.41 3.81
N VAL A 26 17.94 -22.67 4.29
CA VAL A 26 16.85 -21.72 4.18
C VAL A 26 17.21 -20.47 4.98
N ARG A 27 17.27 -19.32 4.33
CA ARG A 27 17.47 -18.05 5.00
C ARG A 27 16.13 -17.60 5.59
N HIS A 28 16.03 -17.71 6.90
CA HIS A 28 14.76 -17.54 7.59
C HIS A 28 14.31 -16.08 7.72
N PHE A 29 15.24 -15.15 7.84
CA PHE A 29 14.92 -13.74 8.11
C PHE A 29 15.43 -12.82 7.02
N CYS A 30 14.58 -11.88 6.59
CA CYS A 30 14.95 -10.82 5.66
C CYS A 30 14.30 -9.51 6.10
N VAL A 31 15.02 -8.41 5.94
CA VAL A 31 14.46 -7.06 6.07
C VAL A 31 14.40 -6.44 4.67
N ASN A 32 13.25 -5.92 4.31
CA ASN A 32 12.99 -5.31 3.01
C ASN A 32 12.62 -3.84 3.18
N ILE A 33 13.04 -3.03 2.21
CA ILE A 33 12.57 -1.67 2.02
C ILE A 33 12.01 -1.60 0.60
N ASN A 34 10.73 -1.27 0.48
CA ASN A 34 10.03 -1.16 -0.79
C ASN A 34 9.60 0.30 -1.00
N ALA A 35 9.73 0.79 -2.21
CA ALA A 35 9.22 2.10 -2.60
C ALA A 35 8.45 1.97 -3.91
N GLY A 36 7.34 2.68 -4.04
CA GLY A 36 6.50 2.54 -5.22
C GLY A 36 5.61 3.74 -5.49
N LEU A 37 4.93 3.65 -6.63
CA LEU A 37 4.02 4.66 -7.14
C LEU A 37 2.65 4.03 -7.38
N GLY A 38 1.62 4.69 -6.87
CA GLY A 38 0.23 4.32 -7.08
C GLY A 38 -0.34 5.02 -8.31
N ALA A 39 -0.71 4.26 -9.33
CA ALA A 39 -1.22 4.81 -10.58
C ALA A 39 -2.57 5.50 -10.42
N ASN A 40 -3.46 4.96 -9.58
CA ASN A 40 -4.84 5.44 -9.44
C ASN A 40 -5.00 6.57 -8.42
N TYR A 41 -4.05 6.74 -7.51
CA TYR A 41 -4.14 7.71 -6.41
C TYR A 41 -3.13 8.83 -6.54
N ASN A 42 -2.30 8.81 -7.59
CA ASN A 42 -1.18 9.74 -7.71
C ASN A 42 -0.40 9.85 -6.38
N THR A 43 -0.09 8.69 -5.79
CA THR A 43 0.57 8.56 -4.51
C THR A 43 1.90 7.85 -4.67
N TRP A 44 2.83 8.15 -3.79
CA TRP A 44 4.00 7.30 -3.58
C TRP A 44 3.94 6.63 -2.20
N PHE A 45 4.61 5.52 -2.07
CA PHE A 45 4.74 4.86 -0.78
C PHE A 45 6.18 4.44 -0.49
N LEU A 46 6.45 4.34 0.79
CA LEU A 46 7.63 3.68 1.34
C LEU A 46 7.17 2.64 2.35
N GLU A 47 7.69 1.42 2.25
CA GLU A 47 7.38 0.34 3.18
C GLU A 47 8.66 -0.28 3.71
N VAL A 48 8.71 -0.48 5.03
CA VAL A 48 9.73 -1.31 5.69
C VAL A 48 9.06 -2.57 6.18
N GLN A 49 9.60 -3.74 5.80
CA GLN A 49 8.98 -5.03 6.03
C GLN A 49 9.99 -6.02 6.60
N GLY A 50 9.65 -6.67 7.70
CA GLY A 50 10.31 -7.86 8.21
C GLY A 50 9.67 -9.12 7.63
N GLU A 51 10.50 -10.02 7.14
CA GLU A 51 10.09 -11.27 6.49
C GLU A 51 10.64 -12.46 7.28
N TYR A 52 9.81 -13.46 7.52
CA TYR A 52 10.21 -14.73 8.08
C TYR A 52 9.77 -15.89 7.18
N ASN A 53 10.74 -16.69 6.73
CA ASN A 53 10.55 -17.83 5.84
C ASN A 53 10.76 -19.15 6.62
N PRO A 54 9.72 -19.76 7.18
CA PRO A 54 9.85 -21.06 7.84
C PRO A 54 10.29 -22.17 6.87
N ILE A 55 9.88 -22.05 5.61
CA ILE A 55 10.24 -22.96 4.52
C ILE A 55 10.48 -22.17 3.23
N SER A 56 11.15 -22.77 2.25
CA SER A 56 11.62 -22.08 1.04
C SER A 56 10.51 -21.47 0.17
N PHE A 57 9.29 -21.98 0.24
CA PHE A 57 8.19 -21.54 -0.62
C PHE A 57 7.09 -20.77 0.12
N LEU A 58 7.14 -20.66 1.45
CA LEU A 58 6.12 -20.00 2.27
C LEU A 58 6.79 -19.12 3.31
N GLY A 59 6.30 -17.90 3.46
CA GLY A 59 6.71 -16.99 4.51
C GLY A 59 5.60 -16.07 4.97
N ILE A 60 5.90 -15.37 6.05
CA ILE A 60 5.07 -14.33 6.63
C ILE A 60 5.84 -13.03 6.70
N ASN A 61 5.13 -11.92 6.56
CA ASN A 61 5.73 -10.59 6.64
C ASN A 61 4.93 -9.71 7.59
N VAL A 62 5.63 -8.74 8.17
CA VAL A 62 5.01 -7.62 8.86
C VAL A 62 5.70 -6.36 8.38
N GLY A 63 4.93 -5.46 7.78
CA GLY A 63 5.41 -4.20 7.23
C GLY A 63 4.73 -2.99 7.85
N MET A 64 5.40 -1.86 7.74
CA MET A 64 4.85 -0.54 7.97
C MET A 64 4.95 0.23 6.66
N LYS A 65 3.81 0.55 6.06
CA LYS A 65 3.68 1.29 4.81
C LYS A 65 3.32 2.73 5.10
N PHE A 66 4.08 3.65 4.55
CA PHE A 66 3.81 5.08 4.56
C PHE A 66 3.34 5.51 3.18
N LEU A 67 2.20 6.19 3.10
CA LEU A 67 1.61 6.73 1.87
C LEU A 67 1.66 8.25 1.87
N ASN A 68 1.96 8.84 0.72
CA ASN A 68 1.88 10.28 0.53
C ASN A 68 1.48 10.62 -0.91
N PRO A 69 0.74 11.73 -1.16
CA PRO A 69 0.43 12.15 -2.51
C PRO A 69 1.69 12.55 -3.28
N CYS A 70 1.76 12.23 -4.59
CA CYS A 70 2.86 12.60 -5.47
C CYS A 70 2.88 14.09 -5.80
N THR A 71 1.70 14.68 -5.86
CA THR A 71 1.50 16.10 -6.07
C THR A 71 0.65 16.59 -4.90
N GLN A 72 0.92 17.79 -4.43
CA GLN A 72 -0.07 18.59 -3.70
C GLN A 72 -1.16 18.97 -4.71
N ASP A 73 -1.73 17.95 -5.34
CA ASP A 73 -2.69 18.19 -6.36
C ASP A 73 -3.88 18.81 -5.71
N GLU A 74 -3.97 20.09 -6.10
CA GLU A 74 -5.19 20.81 -6.13
C GLU A 74 -5.90 20.66 -4.80
N SER A 75 -5.66 21.63 -3.94
CA SER A 75 -6.57 21.97 -2.88
C SER A 75 -7.84 21.16 -3.07
N LEU A 76 -8.03 20.13 -2.25
CA LEU A 76 -9.24 19.32 -2.31
C LEU A 76 -10.41 20.27 -2.23
N HIS A 77 -10.94 20.65 -3.38
CA HIS A 77 -12.07 21.57 -3.48
C HIS A 77 -13.32 20.79 -3.10
N ILE A 78 -13.96 21.24 -2.07
CA ILE A 78 -15.29 20.76 -1.68
C ILE A 78 -16.30 21.70 -2.30
N VAL A 79 -17.18 21.16 -3.13
CA VAL A 79 -18.35 21.89 -3.64
C VAL A 79 -19.54 21.45 -2.84
N CYS A 80 -20.08 22.35 -2.00
CA CYS A 80 -21.31 22.14 -1.26
C CYS A 80 -22.39 23.09 -1.78
N PRO A 81 -23.66 22.87 -1.46
CA PRO A 81 -24.74 23.82 -1.79
C PRO A 81 -24.49 25.24 -1.27
N GLU A 82 -23.74 25.36 -0.17
CA GLU A 82 -23.40 26.64 0.45
C GLU A 82 -22.20 27.36 -0.22
N GLY A 83 -21.46 26.68 -1.13
CA GLY A 83 -20.30 27.30 -1.80
C GLY A 83 -19.17 26.33 -2.11
N LYS A 84 -18.07 26.91 -2.56
CA LYS A 84 -16.80 26.21 -2.82
C LYS A 84 -15.87 26.45 -1.64
N TYR A 85 -15.19 25.40 -1.21
CA TYR A 85 -14.25 25.44 -0.09
C TYR A 85 -12.94 24.77 -0.46
N GLU A 86 -11.87 25.31 0.05
CA GLU A 86 -10.53 24.75 -0.04
C GLU A 86 -10.15 24.13 1.31
N LEU A 87 -9.66 22.91 1.29
CA LEU A 87 -9.24 22.22 2.50
C LEU A 87 -7.86 22.73 2.94
N ASP A 88 -7.69 22.87 4.25
CA ASP A 88 -6.40 23.20 4.83
C ASP A 88 -5.37 22.11 4.50
N GLU A 89 -4.18 22.53 4.05
CA GLU A 89 -3.05 21.65 3.73
C GLU A 89 -2.62 20.77 4.92
N TYR A 90 -2.87 21.22 6.14
CA TYR A 90 -2.56 20.46 7.36
C TYR A 90 -3.64 19.45 7.75
N SER A 91 -4.77 19.42 7.04
CA SER A 91 -5.85 18.48 7.31
C SER A 91 -5.56 17.15 6.63
N THR A 92 -5.22 16.16 7.43
CA THR A 92 -4.82 14.81 6.97
C THR A 92 -6.05 13.94 6.69
N PHE A 93 -6.66 14.10 5.53
CA PHE A 93 -7.85 13.32 5.13
C PHE A 93 -7.51 11.90 4.67
N MET A 94 -6.26 11.64 4.31
CA MET A 94 -5.78 10.37 3.82
C MET A 94 -5.20 9.49 4.93
N TYR A 95 -5.16 8.20 4.68
CA TYR A 95 -4.31 7.31 5.45
C TYR A 95 -2.85 7.50 5.05
N HIS A 96 -1.98 7.73 6.04
CA HIS A 96 -0.53 7.85 5.82
C HIS A 96 0.23 6.66 6.37
N PHE A 97 -0.20 6.10 7.49
CA PHE A 97 0.48 4.99 8.15
C PHE A 97 -0.41 3.77 8.16
N ILE A 98 0.11 2.68 7.61
CA ILE A 98 -0.61 1.42 7.47
C ILE A 98 0.28 0.29 7.96
N LEU A 99 -0.20 -0.48 8.93
CA LEU A 99 0.41 -1.74 9.30
C LEU A 99 -0.01 -2.81 8.29
N HIS A 100 0.96 -3.56 7.76
CA HIS A 100 0.75 -4.52 6.67
C HIS A 100 1.27 -5.92 7.05
N PRO A 101 0.52 -6.72 7.80
CA PRO A 101 0.77 -8.14 7.93
C PRO A 101 0.37 -8.88 6.65
N SER A 102 1.22 -9.81 6.19
CA SER A 102 0.97 -10.57 4.97
C SER A 102 1.58 -11.97 5.02
N ILE A 103 1.12 -12.82 4.13
CA ILE A 103 1.68 -14.12 3.83
C ILE A 103 2.12 -14.15 2.37
N HIS A 104 3.17 -14.89 2.06
CA HIS A 104 3.62 -15.03 0.69
C HIS A 104 3.94 -16.45 0.30
N LEU A 105 3.81 -16.71 -0.99
CA LEU A 105 4.20 -17.95 -1.66
C LEU A 105 5.25 -17.63 -2.71
N CYS A 106 6.33 -18.41 -2.72
CA CYS A 106 7.39 -18.32 -3.71
C CYS A 106 7.31 -19.49 -4.68
N ALA A 107 7.49 -19.20 -5.95
CA ALA A 107 7.77 -20.24 -6.94
C ALA A 107 9.18 -20.81 -6.74
N PRO A 108 9.48 -22.03 -7.25
CA PRO A 108 10.83 -22.56 -7.29
C PRO A 108 11.80 -21.56 -7.93
N SER A 109 12.99 -21.46 -7.35
CA SER A 109 14.01 -20.52 -7.82
C SER A 109 14.58 -20.95 -9.18
N ILE A 110 14.83 -19.97 -10.03
CA ILE A 110 15.52 -20.15 -11.30
C ILE A 110 16.97 -19.68 -11.10
N LYS A 111 17.93 -20.61 -11.19
CA LYS A 111 19.36 -20.26 -11.14
C LYS A 111 19.74 -19.54 -12.41
N LEU A 112 20.36 -18.37 -12.29
CA LEU A 112 20.75 -17.53 -13.43
C LEU A 112 22.17 -17.81 -13.88
N ASP A 113 23.05 -18.16 -12.95
CA ASP A 113 24.46 -18.43 -13.22
C ASP A 113 25.05 -19.46 -12.25
N ASN A 114 26.38 -19.70 -12.39
CA ASN A 114 27.17 -20.59 -11.52
C ASN A 114 27.58 -19.93 -10.19
N VAL A 115 27.34 -18.62 -10.02
CA VAL A 115 27.78 -17.84 -8.85
C VAL A 115 26.70 -17.89 -7.76
N GLY A 116 25.51 -18.36 -8.08
CA GLY A 116 24.44 -18.58 -7.11
C GLY A 116 23.32 -17.54 -7.15
N ASP A 117 23.32 -16.68 -8.17
CA ASP A 117 22.20 -15.74 -8.39
C ASP A 117 20.92 -16.47 -8.77
N LYS A 118 19.82 -16.07 -8.17
CA LYS A 118 18.51 -16.72 -8.31
C LYS A 118 17.42 -15.72 -8.62
N LEU A 119 16.54 -16.08 -9.54
CA LEU A 119 15.28 -15.37 -9.77
C LEU A 119 14.15 -16.14 -9.12
N ILE A 120 13.35 -15.46 -8.30
CA ILE A 120 12.21 -16.04 -7.56
C ILE A 120 10.98 -15.21 -7.85
N PHE A 121 9.93 -15.82 -8.37
CA PHE A 121 8.62 -15.21 -8.46
C PHE A 121 7.85 -15.41 -7.16
N ARG A 122 7.21 -14.36 -6.71
CA ARG A 122 6.50 -14.34 -5.43
C ARG A 122 5.09 -13.78 -5.61
N MET A 123 4.13 -14.39 -4.94
CA MET A 123 2.79 -13.87 -4.74
C MET A 123 2.58 -13.65 -3.26
N GLU A 124 2.05 -12.49 -2.89
CA GLU A 124 1.79 -12.10 -1.52
C GLU A 124 0.34 -11.67 -1.34
N TYR A 125 -0.24 -12.00 -0.21
CA TYR A 125 -1.55 -11.54 0.21
C TYR A 125 -1.47 -10.98 1.62
N GLY A 126 -1.94 -9.76 1.80
CA GLY A 126 -1.88 -9.04 3.05
C GLY A 126 -3.16 -8.32 3.42
N ILE A 127 -3.15 -7.83 4.66
CA ILE A 127 -4.19 -6.99 5.23
C ILE A 127 -3.57 -5.63 5.54
N LEU A 128 -4.17 -4.58 5.03
CA LEU A 128 -3.79 -3.20 5.32
C LEU A 128 -4.61 -2.69 6.50
N LEU A 129 -3.93 -2.35 7.59
CA LEU A 129 -4.53 -1.84 8.82
C LEU A 129 -4.13 -0.37 8.99
N PRO A 130 -4.99 0.59 8.60
CA PRO A 130 -4.69 2.00 8.77
C PRO A 130 -4.55 2.37 10.25
N LEU A 131 -3.48 3.09 10.59
CA LEU A 131 -3.17 3.49 11.96
C LEU A 131 -3.59 4.92 12.28
N ASN A 132 -3.66 5.79 11.26
CA ASN A 132 -4.13 7.15 11.42
C ASN A 132 -5.57 7.28 10.94
N HIS A 133 -6.35 8.07 11.66
CA HIS A 133 -7.73 8.41 11.31
C HIS A 133 -7.90 9.92 11.31
N PHE A 134 -8.62 10.42 10.31
CA PHE A 134 -9.02 11.81 10.28
C PHE A 134 -10.04 12.08 11.39
N THR A 135 -9.79 13.08 12.22
CA THR A 135 -10.66 13.45 13.33
C THR A 135 -11.27 14.83 13.18
N LYS A 136 -10.49 15.78 12.71
CA LYS A 136 -10.87 17.18 12.51
C LYS A 136 -9.97 17.86 11.50
N GLY A 137 -10.46 18.88 10.84
CA GLY A 137 -9.72 19.71 9.91
C GLY A 137 -10.41 21.05 9.74
N HIS A 138 -9.90 21.87 8.84
CA HIS A 138 -10.42 23.18 8.52
C HIS A 138 -10.63 23.32 7.01
N ALA A 139 -11.62 24.11 6.62
CA ALA A 139 -11.84 24.49 5.25
C ALA A 139 -11.97 26.02 5.15
N TYR A 140 -11.47 26.55 4.07
CA TYR A 140 -11.54 27.99 3.76
C TYR A 140 -12.53 28.21 2.61
N PRO A 141 -13.53 29.10 2.75
CA PRO A 141 -14.42 29.43 1.65
C PRO A 141 -13.63 30.00 0.47
N GLN A 142 -13.90 29.54 -0.75
CA GLN A 142 -13.35 30.12 -1.96
C GLN A 142 -14.37 31.08 -2.58
N PRO A 143 -14.04 32.36 -2.74
CA PRO A 143 -14.92 33.31 -3.41
C PRO A 143 -14.93 33.06 -4.93
N ASP A 144 -16.09 33.19 -5.54
CA ASP A 144 -16.27 33.01 -7.00
C ASP A 144 -15.39 33.97 -7.85
N ASN A 145 -14.88 35.04 -7.27
CA ASN A 145 -14.12 36.10 -7.95
C ASN A 145 -12.59 36.04 -7.72
N GLY A 146 -12.10 35.00 -7.03
CA GLY A 146 -10.66 34.84 -6.75
C GLY A 146 -10.06 35.90 -5.80
N GLN A 147 -10.85 36.78 -5.24
CA GLN A 147 -10.42 37.76 -4.23
C GLN A 147 -10.78 37.22 -2.85
N LEU A 148 -9.76 36.80 -2.11
CA LEU A 148 -9.92 36.43 -0.69
C LEU A 148 -10.21 37.73 0.10
N PRO A 149 -11.31 37.81 0.87
CA PRO A 149 -11.50 38.90 1.83
C PRO A 149 -10.40 38.85 2.89
N ASP A 150 -10.03 40.03 3.41
CA ASP A 150 -8.95 40.22 4.39
C ASP A 150 -9.13 39.49 5.74
N SER A 151 -10.27 38.82 5.96
CA SER A 151 -10.56 38.03 7.17
C SER A 151 -11.45 36.84 6.89
N TYR A 152 -10.87 35.74 6.41
CA TYR A 152 -11.58 34.45 6.41
C TYR A 152 -11.35 33.70 7.71
N SER A 153 -12.41 33.40 8.42
CA SER A 153 -12.35 32.43 9.48
C SER A 153 -12.49 31.03 8.89
N PRO A 154 -11.59 30.12 9.21
CA PRO A 154 -11.73 28.72 8.80
C PRO A 154 -13.00 28.13 9.38
N ILE A 155 -13.66 27.29 8.61
CA ILE A 155 -14.80 26.52 9.05
C ILE A 155 -14.31 25.14 9.49
N ASP A 156 -14.73 24.73 10.68
CA ASP A 156 -14.35 23.42 11.23
C ASP A 156 -15.00 22.30 10.45
N ILE A 157 -14.17 21.32 10.06
CA ILE A 157 -14.62 20.04 9.55
C ILE A 157 -14.61 19.06 10.71
N LYS A 158 -15.75 18.48 11.02
CA LYS A 158 -15.90 17.42 12.01
C LYS A 158 -16.06 16.09 11.31
N ASN A 159 -15.40 15.05 11.81
CA ASN A 159 -15.55 13.70 11.30
C ASN A 159 -16.13 12.79 12.39
N ILE A 160 -17.20 12.09 12.05
CA ILE A 160 -17.72 10.99 12.86
C ILE A 160 -16.95 9.75 12.41
N LYS A 161 -16.23 9.10 13.32
CA LYS A 161 -15.37 7.93 13.04
C LYS A 161 -16.00 7.03 11.98
N SER A 162 -15.34 6.92 10.87
CA SER A 162 -15.78 6.14 9.70
C SER A 162 -14.60 5.34 9.15
N GLY A 163 -14.91 4.50 8.21
CA GLY A 163 -13.93 3.71 7.48
C GLY A 163 -13.99 2.23 7.83
N THR A 164 -13.49 1.45 6.91
CA THR A 164 -13.29 0.02 7.08
C THR A 164 -12.07 -0.18 7.98
N PRO A 165 -12.11 -1.06 8.99
CA PRO A 165 -10.99 -1.25 9.90
C PRO A 165 -9.78 -1.88 9.21
N PHE A 166 -9.97 -2.55 8.09
CA PHE A 166 -8.91 -3.17 7.30
C PHE A 166 -9.27 -3.23 5.82
N TYR A 167 -8.25 -3.31 4.99
CA TYR A 167 -8.34 -3.52 3.54
C TYR A 167 -7.48 -4.71 3.14
N HIS A 168 -7.64 -5.18 1.91
CA HIS A 168 -6.90 -6.32 1.36
C HIS A 168 -5.92 -5.84 0.30
N GLU A 169 -4.76 -6.46 0.29
CA GLU A 169 -3.73 -6.23 -0.71
C GLU A 169 -3.23 -7.57 -1.27
N THR A 170 -3.02 -7.63 -2.57
CA THR A 170 -2.38 -8.76 -3.24
C THR A 170 -1.26 -8.21 -4.11
N SER A 171 -0.08 -8.77 -4.00
CA SER A 171 1.04 -8.39 -4.86
C SER A 171 1.64 -9.58 -5.60
N VAL A 172 2.23 -9.29 -6.74
CA VAL A 172 3.08 -10.21 -7.48
C VAL A 172 4.42 -9.56 -7.71
N SER A 173 5.51 -10.29 -7.54
CA SER A 173 6.85 -9.74 -7.70
C SER A 173 7.84 -10.74 -8.27
N ALA A 174 8.88 -10.20 -8.89
CA ALA A 174 10.09 -10.91 -9.28
C ALA A 174 11.23 -10.45 -8.36
N ASN A 175 11.93 -11.40 -7.75
CA ASN A 175 13.00 -11.17 -6.81
C ASN A 175 14.30 -11.73 -7.37
N LEU A 176 15.28 -10.88 -7.58
CA LEU A 176 16.64 -11.27 -7.88
C LEU A 176 17.40 -11.39 -6.55
N VAL A 177 17.87 -12.59 -6.23
CA VAL A 177 18.63 -12.86 -5.01
C VAL A 177 20.08 -13.15 -5.39
N SER A 178 20.99 -12.35 -4.84
CA SER A 178 22.43 -12.50 -5.00
C SER A 178 23.09 -12.45 -3.62
N ASP A 179 23.68 -13.54 -3.21
CA ASP A 179 24.16 -13.75 -1.84
C ASP A 179 23.09 -13.35 -0.80
N ARG A 180 23.35 -12.37 0.02
CA ARG A 180 22.41 -11.89 1.06
C ARG A 180 21.46 -10.78 0.58
N TRP A 181 21.67 -10.27 -0.62
CA TRP A 181 20.87 -9.19 -1.17
C TRP A 181 19.71 -9.70 -2.00
N LYS A 182 18.60 -9.01 -1.89
CA LYS A 182 17.38 -9.25 -2.67
C LYS A 182 16.95 -7.95 -3.34
N LEU A 183 16.85 -7.95 -4.67
CA LEU A 183 16.24 -6.86 -5.43
C LEU A 183 14.85 -7.30 -5.87
N THR A 184 13.86 -6.50 -5.62
CA THR A 184 12.46 -6.80 -5.91
C THR A 184 11.88 -5.81 -6.91
N LEU A 185 11.14 -6.32 -7.90
CA LEU A 185 10.26 -5.53 -8.76
C LEU A 185 8.87 -6.15 -8.68
N GLY A 186 7.86 -5.35 -8.38
CA GLY A 186 6.53 -5.90 -8.16
C GLY A 186 5.40 -4.97 -8.53
N TYR A 187 4.21 -5.55 -8.50
CA TYR A 187 2.95 -4.90 -8.75
C TYR A 187 1.93 -5.32 -7.71
N THR A 188 1.18 -4.36 -7.20
CA THR A 188 0.23 -4.54 -6.11
C THR A 188 -1.18 -4.16 -6.55
N PHE A 189 -2.16 -4.93 -6.07
CA PHE A 189 -3.59 -4.64 -6.18
C PHE A 189 -4.16 -4.51 -4.77
N SER A 190 -4.86 -3.42 -4.48
CA SER A 190 -5.54 -3.27 -3.20
C SER A 190 -6.96 -2.73 -3.37
N ASN A 191 -7.80 -2.98 -2.36
CA ASN A 191 -9.10 -2.34 -2.24
C ASN A 191 -9.06 -1.16 -1.25
N LEU A 192 -7.89 -0.65 -0.95
CA LEU A 192 -7.68 0.48 -0.05
C LEU A 192 -8.46 1.69 -0.57
N ASP A 193 -9.25 2.28 0.31
CA ASP A 193 -9.84 3.60 0.12
C ASP A 193 -9.01 4.59 0.93
N ILE A 194 -8.13 5.32 0.27
CA ILE A 194 -7.21 6.25 0.94
C ILE A 194 -7.92 7.35 1.73
N TYR A 195 -9.14 7.72 1.32
CA TYR A 195 -10.01 8.67 2.03
C TYR A 195 -11.02 8.00 2.95
N GLY A 196 -10.85 6.71 3.21
CA GLY A 196 -11.80 5.92 4.02
C GLY A 196 -12.02 6.50 5.41
N SER A 197 -11.00 7.12 6.01
CA SER A 197 -11.12 7.76 7.32
C SER A 197 -12.01 9.00 7.34
N ALA A 198 -12.22 9.65 6.20
CA ALA A 198 -12.96 10.91 6.09
C ALA A 198 -14.37 10.75 5.51
N ARG A 199 -14.89 9.53 5.38
CA ARG A 199 -16.20 9.26 4.76
C ARG A 199 -17.40 9.86 5.47
N ASN A 200 -17.29 10.17 6.76
CA ASN A 200 -18.32 10.83 7.55
C ASN A 200 -17.89 12.23 8.01
N ALA A 201 -17.17 12.95 7.14
CA ALA A 201 -16.79 14.32 7.40
C ALA A 201 -17.94 15.28 7.11
N TYR A 202 -18.08 16.30 7.95
CA TYR A 202 -19.11 17.34 7.85
C TYR A 202 -18.47 18.72 7.95
N LEU A 203 -18.84 19.59 7.03
CA LEU A 203 -18.57 21.02 7.08
C LEU A 203 -19.81 21.70 7.67
N GLY A 204 -19.75 22.11 8.93
CA GLY A 204 -20.95 22.53 9.63
C GLY A 204 -21.98 21.40 9.72
N ASN A 205 -23.11 21.55 9.02
CA ASN A 205 -24.16 20.54 8.92
C ASN A 205 -24.17 19.79 7.58
N THR A 206 -23.29 20.14 6.65
CA THR A 206 -23.25 19.55 5.31
C THR A 206 -22.26 18.41 5.25
N HIS A 207 -22.73 17.24 4.81
CA HIS A 207 -21.88 16.06 4.60
C HIS A 207 -20.95 16.28 3.42
N ILE A 208 -19.65 16.01 3.61
CA ILE A 208 -18.62 16.11 2.57
C ILE A 208 -18.47 14.74 1.92
N GLU A 209 -18.66 14.69 0.61
CA GLU A 209 -18.42 13.46 -0.16
C GLU A 209 -17.05 13.49 -0.80
N PHE A 210 -16.13 12.67 -0.31
CA PHE A 210 -14.86 12.39 -0.98
C PHE A 210 -15.04 11.32 -2.05
N GLU A 211 -14.34 11.47 -3.16
CA GLU A 211 -14.33 10.47 -4.23
C GLU A 211 -13.91 9.09 -3.70
N LYS A 212 -14.70 8.05 -4.01
CA LYS A 212 -14.36 6.66 -3.66
C LYS A 212 -13.44 6.08 -4.72
N LYS A 213 -12.17 5.97 -4.41
CA LYS A 213 -11.23 5.20 -5.21
C LYS A 213 -11.16 3.79 -4.63
N LYS A 214 -11.86 2.85 -5.29
CA LYS A 214 -12.05 1.48 -4.77
C LYS A 214 -10.91 0.52 -5.13
N ARG A 215 -9.93 0.94 -5.91
CA ARG A 215 -8.90 0.06 -6.44
C ARG A 215 -7.57 0.78 -6.48
N GLY A 216 -6.65 0.37 -5.63
CA GLY A 216 -5.28 0.81 -5.63
C GLY A 216 -4.41 -0.14 -6.44
N ASP A 217 -3.78 0.37 -7.47
CA ASP A 217 -2.79 -0.35 -8.27
C ASP A 217 -1.45 0.37 -8.08
N GLU A 218 -0.41 -0.36 -7.67
CA GLU A 218 0.91 0.20 -7.36
C GLU A 218 2.01 -0.60 -8.06
N VAL A 219 2.99 0.11 -8.61
CA VAL A 219 4.26 -0.50 -9.06
C VAL A 219 5.32 -0.18 -8.03
N PHE A 220 6.13 -1.15 -7.65
CA PHE A 220 7.17 -0.94 -6.66
C PHE A 220 8.49 -1.62 -7.00
N ILE A 221 9.54 -1.03 -6.46
CA ILE A 221 10.87 -1.62 -6.38
C ILE A 221 11.25 -1.80 -4.92
N GLY A 222 12.08 -2.78 -4.62
CA GLY A 222 12.52 -3.02 -3.26
C GLY A 222 13.92 -3.57 -3.18
N ILE A 223 14.53 -3.35 -2.04
CA ILE A 223 15.80 -3.95 -1.67
C ILE A 223 15.62 -4.68 -0.34
N GLY A 224 16.17 -5.89 -0.25
CA GLY A 224 16.14 -6.70 0.95
C GLY A 224 17.50 -7.23 1.33
N TYR A 225 17.66 -7.55 2.61
CA TYR A 225 18.85 -8.16 3.14
C TYR A 225 18.51 -9.34 4.04
N TYR A 226 19.07 -10.51 3.75
CA TYR A 226 18.95 -11.73 4.54
C TYR A 226 19.94 -11.71 5.71
N LEU A 227 19.42 -11.92 6.91
CA LEU A 227 20.18 -11.94 8.16
C LEU A 227 20.90 -13.28 8.38
#